data_f497667e2e663e83e9607c616a9ccb7e
#
_entry.id   f497667e2e663e83e9607c616a9ccb7e
#
_cell.length_a   1.000
_cell.length_b   1.000
_cell.length_c   1.000
_cell.angle_alpha   90.00
_cell.angle_beta   90.00
_cell.angle_gamma   90.00
#
_symmetry.space_group_name_H-M   'P 1'
#
loop_
_entity.id
_entity.type
_entity.pdbx_description
1 polymer ?
#
loop_
_entity_poly.entity_id
_entity_poly.type
_entity_poly.pdbx_seq_one_letter_code
_entity_poly.pdbx_strand_id
1 'polypeptide(L)'
;MTVAQRVLVDLLALEREIVEADYVRRSDALERVGDAVRRLGEIGSPQGILDRAAEELGTSSALGRVVLGEVRGDALSVRSIWSVEDSEGAAAALEQLRASPIRLEYPLVEDEVARGQRTQIVQARGARSRGARRLTEVLGWDSYVVAALVVQGNTVGLVHGDVGAGGRGRPLEGLDVEVLSRYAEGLAGVFERAVLREMLQQHHHELRSAVEWMSGRLGQLAGTDGDVTAVRIATDSGLGDALTARELEVLRLLARGQTNLEIARTLVVREGTIKYHVKNILRKLGATSRADAVARFARAGGASLES
;
A
#
# COMPACT_ATOMS: atom_id res chain seq x y z
N MET A 1 -60.64 22.78 10.61
CA MET A 1 -59.16 22.86 10.73
C MET A 1 -58.78 24.32 10.57
N THR A 2 -58.16 24.89 11.57
CA THR A 2 -57.71 26.30 11.52
C THR A 2 -56.53 26.45 10.59
N VAL A 3 -56.26 27.67 10.10
CA VAL A 3 -55.09 27.95 9.25
C VAL A 3 -53.78 27.48 9.93
N ALA A 4 -53.64 27.70 11.24
CA ALA A 4 -52.51 27.26 12.04
C ALA A 4 -52.35 25.73 12.06
N GLN A 5 -53.46 24.98 12.16
CA GLN A 5 -53.38 23.51 12.10
C GLN A 5 -52.95 23.00 10.74
N ARG A 6 -53.36 23.64 9.65
CA ARG A 6 -52.93 23.27 8.28
C ARG A 6 -51.44 23.55 8.11
N VAL A 7 -50.94 24.72 8.46
CA VAL A 7 -49.52 25.06 8.40
C VAL A 7 -48.66 24.09 9.21
N LEU A 8 -49.12 23.68 10.40
CA LEU A 8 -48.39 22.70 11.20
C LEU A 8 -48.30 21.32 10.51
N VAL A 9 -49.42 20.86 9.92
CA VAL A 9 -49.43 19.58 9.17
C VAL A 9 -48.52 19.65 7.97
N ASP A 10 -48.54 20.77 7.22
CA ASP A 10 -47.64 20.93 6.05
C ASP A 10 -46.18 21.01 6.44
N LEU A 11 -45.82 21.66 7.56
CA LEU A 11 -44.48 21.68 8.09
C LEU A 11 -43.98 20.28 8.50
N LEU A 12 -44.81 19.51 9.22
CA LEU A 12 -44.45 18.13 9.60
C LEU A 12 -44.31 17.21 8.39
N ALA A 13 -45.12 17.39 7.34
CA ALA A 13 -44.98 16.64 6.09
C ALA A 13 -43.66 16.96 5.38
N LEU A 14 -43.32 18.27 5.31
CA LEU A 14 -42.05 18.70 4.70
C LEU A 14 -40.83 18.22 5.50
N GLU A 15 -40.87 18.29 6.82
CA GLU A 15 -39.82 17.77 7.69
C GLU A 15 -39.60 16.27 7.45
N ARG A 16 -40.68 15.49 7.35
CA ARG A 16 -40.62 14.07 7.04
C ARG A 16 -40.00 13.81 5.68
N GLU A 17 -40.38 14.54 4.64
CA GLU A 17 -39.82 14.41 3.29
C GLU A 17 -38.32 14.71 3.28
N ILE A 18 -37.88 15.75 4.00
CA ILE A 18 -36.47 16.12 4.12
C ILE A 18 -35.67 14.99 4.81
N VAL A 19 -36.19 14.47 5.93
CA VAL A 19 -35.54 13.38 6.67
C VAL A 19 -35.45 12.10 5.83
N GLU A 20 -36.51 11.77 5.10
CA GLU A 20 -36.56 10.60 4.23
C GLU A 20 -35.57 10.73 3.05
N ALA A 21 -35.51 11.91 2.42
CA ALA A 21 -34.58 12.21 1.36
C ALA A 21 -33.11 12.16 1.83
N ASP A 22 -32.83 12.69 3.03
CA ASP A 22 -31.48 12.62 3.61
C ASP A 22 -31.08 11.19 3.96
N TYR A 23 -31.99 10.40 4.50
CA TYR A 23 -31.76 8.98 4.77
C TYR A 23 -31.43 8.19 3.50
N VAL A 24 -32.21 8.39 2.42
CA VAL A 24 -31.96 7.73 1.13
C VAL A 24 -30.59 8.15 0.57
N ARG A 25 -30.31 9.47 0.54
CA ARG A 25 -29.01 10.01 0.08
C ARG A 25 -27.83 9.38 0.84
N ARG A 26 -27.95 9.27 2.15
CA ARG A 26 -26.92 8.67 3.02
C ARG A 26 -26.75 7.18 2.76
N SER A 27 -27.86 6.44 2.69
CA SER A 27 -27.85 5.00 2.40
C SER A 27 -27.19 4.70 1.07
N ASP A 28 -27.58 5.39 0.01
CA ASP A 28 -27.03 5.24 -1.33
C ASP A 28 -25.52 5.57 -1.40
N ALA A 29 -25.10 6.61 -0.68
CA ALA A 29 -23.68 6.99 -0.63
C ALA A 29 -22.84 5.90 0.04
N LEU A 30 -23.29 5.35 1.15
CA LEU A 30 -22.59 4.29 1.88
C LEU A 30 -22.59 2.95 1.11
N GLU A 31 -23.68 2.65 0.39
CA GLU A 31 -23.73 1.47 -0.48
C GLU A 31 -22.70 1.56 -1.61
N ARG A 32 -22.64 2.70 -2.33
CA ARG A 32 -21.64 2.92 -3.39
C ARG A 32 -20.20 2.78 -2.88
N VAL A 33 -19.92 3.29 -1.69
CA VAL A 33 -18.62 3.14 -1.03
C VAL A 33 -18.33 1.67 -0.68
N GLY A 34 -19.34 0.94 -0.19
CA GLY A 34 -19.22 -0.50 0.05
C GLY A 34 -18.88 -1.28 -1.23
N ASP A 35 -19.49 -0.90 -2.35
CA ASP A 35 -19.23 -1.49 -3.66
C ASP A 35 -17.80 -1.19 -4.16
N ALA A 36 -17.32 0.04 -3.97
CA ALA A 36 -15.93 0.40 -4.28
C ALA A 36 -14.93 -0.44 -3.49
N VAL A 37 -15.15 -0.59 -2.19
CA VAL A 37 -14.30 -1.44 -1.34
C VAL A 37 -14.35 -2.91 -1.79
N ARG A 38 -15.51 -3.40 -2.23
CA ARG A 38 -15.66 -4.77 -2.73
C ARG A 38 -14.85 -4.96 -4.03
N ARG A 39 -14.92 -4.02 -4.99
CA ARG A 39 -14.11 -4.06 -6.22
C ARG A 39 -12.60 -4.06 -5.91
N LEU A 40 -12.15 -3.27 -4.93
CA LEU A 40 -10.77 -3.32 -4.47
C LEU A 40 -10.40 -4.70 -3.90
N GLY A 41 -11.34 -5.40 -3.26
CA GLY A 41 -11.13 -6.75 -2.74
C GLY A 41 -10.88 -7.82 -3.80
N GLU A 42 -11.25 -7.57 -5.05
CA GLU A 42 -11.00 -8.45 -6.20
C GLU A 42 -9.58 -8.30 -6.74
N ILE A 43 -8.87 -7.22 -6.36
CA ILE A 43 -7.48 -6.99 -6.75
C ILE A 43 -6.57 -7.90 -5.93
N GLY A 44 -5.76 -8.70 -6.65
CA GLY A 44 -4.94 -9.75 -6.01
C GLY A 44 -3.71 -9.24 -5.25
N SER A 45 -3.25 -8.00 -5.49
CA SER A 45 -2.01 -7.47 -4.92
C SER A 45 -2.24 -6.23 -4.05
N PRO A 46 -1.55 -6.10 -2.91
CA PRO A 46 -1.61 -4.90 -2.07
C PRO A 46 -1.27 -3.62 -2.84
N GLN A 47 -0.29 -3.69 -3.72
CA GLN A 47 0.14 -2.56 -4.53
C GLN A 47 -0.96 -2.09 -5.48
N GLY A 48 -1.60 -3.02 -6.21
CA GLY A 48 -2.70 -2.70 -7.12
C GLY A 48 -3.91 -2.10 -6.40
N ILE A 49 -4.18 -2.52 -5.15
CA ILE A 49 -5.21 -1.93 -4.30
C ILE A 49 -4.91 -0.46 -4.04
N LEU A 50 -3.68 -0.12 -3.62
CA LEU A 50 -3.30 1.27 -3.32
C LEU A 50 -3.30 2.15 -4.58
N ASP A 51 -2.92 1.60 -5.73
CA ASP A 51 -2.89 2.34 -6.99
C ASP A 51 -4.31 2.69 -7.50
N ARG A 52 -5.31 1.84 -7.21
CA ARG A 52 -6.71 2.04 -7.63
C ARG A 52 -7.57 2.75 -6.57
N ALA A 53 -7.13 2.81 -5.32
CA ALA A 53 -7.95 3.25 -4.20
C ALA A 53 -8.47 4.70 -4.37
N ALA A 54 -7.66 5.63 -4.85
CA ALA A 54 -8.11 7.02 -5.04
C ALA A 54 -9.21 7.13 -6.11
N GLU A 55 -9.08 6.41 -7.22
CA GLU A 55 -10.06 6.36 -8.31
C GLU A 55 -11.38 5.71 -7.86
N GLU A 56 -11.30 4.58 -7.17
CA GLU A 56 -12.49 3.86 -6.69
C GLU A 56 -13.32 4.69 -5.71
N LEU A 57 -12.68 5.43 -4.79
CA LEU A 57 -13.38 6.36 -3.92
C LEU A 57 -13.97 7.54 -4.70
N GLY A 58 -13.19 8.16 -5.58
CA GLY A 58 -13.61 9.32 -6.32
C GLY A 58 -14.82 9.04 -7.22
N THR A 59 -14.81 7.91 -7.93
CA THR A 59 -15.92 7.50 -8.80
C THR A 59 -17.18 7.06 -8.04
N SER A 60 -17.05 6.67 -6.78
CA SER A 60 -18.15 6.14 -5.96
C SER A 60 -18.69 7.14 -4.94
N SER A 61 -18.12 8.33 -4.84
CA SER A 61 -18.50 9.36 -3.89
C SER A 61 -18.87 10.69 -4.59
N ALA A 62 -19.25 11.68 -3.80
CA ALA A 62 -19.45 13.05 -4.26
C ALA A 62 -18.18 13.92 -4.12
N LEU A 63 -17.02 13.30 -3.81
CA LEU A 63 -15.75 13.98 -3.77
C LEU A 63 -15.25 14.23 -5.21
N GLY A 64 -14.69 15.41 -5.45
CA GLY A 64 -14.15 15.80 -6.74
C GLY A 64 -12.69 15.44 -6.93
N ARG A 65 -11.94 15.36 -5.83
CA ARG A 65 -10.53 14.93 -5.81
C ARG A 65 -10.27 14.06 -4.59
N VAL A 66 -9.44 13.06 -4.77
CA VAL A 66 -9.03 12.10 -3.74
C VAL A 66 -7.53 11.91 -3.77
N VAL A 67 -6.89 11.92 -2.61
CA VAL A 67 -5.46 11.66 -2.44
C VAL A 67 -5.28 10.52 -1.45
N LEU A 68 -4.53 9.51 -1.84
CA LEU A 68 -4.07 8.44 -0.96
C LEU A 68 -2.59 8.61 -0.69
N GLY A 69 -2.22 8.61 0.58
CA GLY A 69 -0.83 8.63 1.03
C GLY A 69 -0.50 7.49 1.97
N GLU A 70 0.72 7.00 1.90
CA GLU A 70 1.29 5.98 2.78
C GLU A 70 2.05 6.65 3.91
N VAL A 71 1.82 6.21 5.16
CA VAL A 71 2.52 6.69 6.35
C VAL A 71 3.63 5.71 6.72
N ARG A 72 4.86 6.20 6.79
CA ARG A 72 6.04 5.47 7.26
C ARG A 72 6.79 6.29 8.30
N GLY A 73 6.67 5.89 9.57
CA GLY A 73 7.21 6.68 10.67
C GLY A 73 6.48 8.02 10.80
N ASP A 74 7.20 9.12 10.64
CA ASP A 74 6.71 10.49 10.67
C ASP A 74 6.52 11.10 9.26
N ALA A 75 6.54 10.29 8.21
CA ALA A 75 6.45 10.77 6.84
C ALA A 75 5.21 10.23 6.12
N LEU A 76 4.49 11.14 5.44
CA LEU A 76 3.40 10.85 4.52
C LEU A 76 3.91 10.97 3.08
N SER A 77 3.89 9.86 2.35
CA SER A 77 4.26 9.79 0.93
C SER A 77 3.03 9.58 0.07
N VAL A 78 2.74 10.48 -0.87
CA VAL A 78 1.57 10.39 -1.75
C VAL A 78 1.75 9.22 -2.73
N ARG A 79 0.74 8.35 -2.80
CA ARG A 79 0.73 7.14 -3.64
C ARG A 79 -0.10 7.31 -4.90
N SER A 80 -1.32 7.83 -4.75
CA SER A 80 -2.23 8.05 -5.87
C SER A 80 -3.06 9.31 -5.65
N ILE A 81 -3.41 9.96 -6.75
CA ILE A 81 -4.32 11.10 -6.81
C ILE A 81 -5.35 10.82 -7.90
N TRP A 82 -6.59 11.10 -7.61
CA TRP A 82 -7.68 11.10 -8.58
C TRP A 82 -8.39 12.46 -8.59
N SER A 83 -8.78 12.92 -9.77
CA SER A 83 -9.56 14.15 -9.96
C SER A 83 -10.59 13.92 -11.05
N VAL A 84 -11.83 14.36 -10.80
CA VAL A 84 -12.92 14.27 -11.78
C VAL A 84 -12.76 15.26 -12.94
N GLU A 85 -12.13 16.41 -12.69
CA GLU A 85 -12.08 17.53 -13.62
C GLU A 85 -10.75 17.61 -14.39
N ASP A 86 -9.66 17.20 -13.75
CA ASP A 86 -8.29 17.39 -14.27
C ASP A 86 -7.41 16.17 -13.95
N SER A 87 -7.42 15.20 -14.86
CA SER A 87 -6.58 14.02 -14.72
C SER A 87 -5.10 14.30 -15.03
N GLU A 88 -4.80 15.24 -15.93
CA GLU A 88 -3.42 15.61 -16.27
C GLU A 88 -2.77 16.40 -15.13
N GLY A 89 -3.50 17.36 -14.55
CA GLY A 89 -3.07 18.09 -13.36
C GLY A 89 -2.89 17.18 -12.15
N ALA A 90 -3.76 16.17 -11.98
CA ALA A 90 -3.60 15.17 -10.92
C ALA A 90 -2.30 14.35 -11.08
N ALA A 91 -1.94 13.98 -12.32
CA ALA A 91 -0.68 13.28 -12.60
C ALA A 91 0.54 14.16 -12.30
N ALA A 92 0.52 15.44 -12.73
CA ALA A 92 1.58 16.40 -12.44
C ALA A 92 1.73 16.67 -10.94
N ALA A 93 0.61 16.82 -10.22
CA ALA A 93 0.59 16.98 -8.76
C ALA A 93 1.17 15.75 -8.05
N LEU A 94 0.86 14.54 -8.53
CA LEU A 94 1.39 13.30 -7.98
C LEU A 94 2.92 13.24 -8.09
N GLU A 95 3.48 13.56 -9.25
CA GLU A 95 4.94 13.62 -9.45
C GLU A 95 5.59 14.63 -8.50
N GLN A 96 5.01 15.83 -8.38
CA GLN A 96 5.52 16.88 -7.50
C GLN A 96 5.45 16.47 -6.02
N LEU A 97 4.39 15.79 -5.58
CA LEU A 97 4.22 15.37 -4.18
C LEU A 97 5.05 14.13 -3.84
N ARG A 98 5.29 13.23 -4.79
CA ARG A 98 6.18 12.07 -4.61
C ARG A 98 7.64 12.47 -4.41
N ALA A 99 8.08 13.57 -5.05
CA ALA A 99 9.45 14.03 -4.95
C ALA A 99 9.89 14.40 -3.51
N SER A 100 8.95 14.70 -2.61
CA SER A 100 9.26 15.09 -1.23
C SER A 100 8.12 14.73 -0.28
N PRO A 101 8.31 13.71 0.57
CA PRO A 101 7.33 13.33 1.59
C PRO A 101 6.97 14.47 2.54
N ILE A 102 5.76 14.45 3.04
CA ILE A 102 5.23 15.43 3.99
C ILE A 102 5.54 14.92 5.40
N ARG A 103 6.20 15.72 6.23
CA ARG A 103 6.43 15.38 7.63
C ARG A 103 5.16 15.52 8.44
N LEU A 104 4.80 14.46 9.15
CA LEU A 104 3.70 14.44 10.10
C LEU A 104 4.24 14.88 11.48
N GLU A 105 4.09 16.16 11.77
CA GLU A 105 4.52 16.74 13.04
C GLU A 105 3.52 17.79 13.51
N TYR A 106 3.41 17.93 14.84
CA TYR A 106 2.57 18.98 15.44
C TYR A 106 2.96 20.36 14.90
N PRO A 107 2.01 21.25 14.51
CA PRO A 107 0.57 21.17 14.77
C PRO A 107 -0.29 20.66 13.59
N LEU A 108 0.21 19.80 12.70
CA LEU A 108 -0.56 19.33 11.55
C LEU A 108 -1.76 18.49 11.97
N VAL A 109 -2.91 18.70 11.30
CA VAL A 109 -4.12 17.89 11.52
C VAL A 109 -3.88 16.44 11.04
N GLU A 110 -3.09 16.26 10.00
CA GLU A 110 -2.69 14.93 9.51
C GLU A 110 -1.95 14.12 10.60
N ASP A 111 -1.11 14.74 11.42
CA ASP A 111 -0.47 14.09 12.57
C ASP A 111 -1.51 13.72 13.65
N GLU A 112 -2.46 14.62 13.93
CA GLU A 112 -3.57 14.34 14.86
C GLU A 112 -4.46 13.22 14.37
N VAL A 113 -4.80 13.18 13.08
CA VAL A 113 -5.61 12.13 12.47
C VAL A 113 -4.84 10.81 12.44
N ALA A 114 -3.54 10.84 12.13
CA ALA A 114 -2.71 9.64 12.14
C ALA A 114 -2.60 9.00 13.53
N ARG A 115 -2.52 9.81 14.58
CA ARG A 115 -2.43 9.32 15.97
C ARG A 115 -3.79 9.02 16.60
N GLY A 116 -4.76 9.92 16.36
CA GLY A 116 -6.09 9.82 16.96
C GLY A 116 -7.06 8.92 16.20
N GLN A 117 -6.73 8.57 14.95
CA GLN A 117 -7.51 7.70 14.07
C GLN A 117 -8.96 8.18 13.88
N ARG A 118 -9.17 9.51 13.89
CA ARG A 118 -10.48 10.15 13.73
C ARG A 118 -10.52 10.97 12.47
N THR A 119 -11.51 10.74 11.63
CA THR A 119 -11.75 11.53 10.42
C THR A 119 -12.11 12.97 10.77
N GLN A 120 -11.51 13.95 10.10
CA GLN A 120 -11.70 15.38 10.35
C GLN A 120 -11.86 16.18 9.06
N ILE A 121 -12.66 17.26 9.12
CA ILE A 121 -12.68 18.29 8.08
C ILE A 121 -11.62 19.34 8.43
N VAL A 122 -10.79 19.68 7.48
CA VAL A 122 -9.69 20.64 7.60
C VAL A 122 -9.99 21.87 6.74
N GLN A 123 -9.90 23.07 7.35
CA GLN A 123 -9.91 24.32 6.62
C GLN A 123 -8.49 24.63 6.17
N ALA A 124 -8.23 24.58 4.86
CA ALA A 124 -6.90 24.69 4.29
C ALA A 124 -6.44 26.15 4.15
N ARG A 125 -7.38 27.11 4.07
CA ARG A 125 -7.10 28.52 3.96
C ARG A 125 -7.28 29.25 5.29
N GLY A 126 -6.40 30.25 5.51
CA GLY A 126 -6.45 31.16 6.66
C GLY A 126 -5.19 31.06 7.53
N ALA A 127 -4.97 32.11 8.34
CA ALA A 127 -3.80 32.25 9.21
C ALA A 127 -3.70 31.19 10.31
N ARG A 128 -4.77 30.44 10.55
CA ARG A 128 -4.85 29.36 11.56
C ARG A 128 -4.95 27.96 10.92
N SER A 129 -4.71 27.84 9.61
CA SER A 129 -4.72 26.54 8.96
C SER A 129 -3.66 25.62 9.56
N ARG A 130 -4.06 24.42 9.93
CA ARG A 130 -3.20 23.36 10.46
C ARG A 130 -3.13 22.17 9.49
N GLY A 131 -3.62 22.35 8.27
CA GLY A 131 -3.53 21.35 7.21
C GLY A 131 -2.15 21.28 6.59
N ALA A 132 -1.85 20.16 5.94
CA ALA A 132 -0.59 19.95 5.24
C ALA A 132 -0.41 20.96 4.10
N ARG A 133 0.38 22.01 4.36
CA ARG A 133 0.56 23.17 3.48
C ARG A 133 0.94 22.76 2.06
N ARG A 134 1.82 21.77 1.95
CA ARG A 134 2.26 21.28 0.65
C ARG A 134 1.14 20.63 -0.17
N LEU A 135 0.23 19.87 0.48
CA LEU A 135 -0.96 19.33 -0.20
C LEU A 135 -1.87 20.45 -0.67
N THR A 136 -2.14 21.43 0.21
CA THR A 136 -3.04 22.53 -0.09
C THR A 136 -2.52 23.48 -1.17
N GLU A 137 -1.21 23.73 -1.21
CA GLU A 137 -0.57 24.55 -2.24
C GLU A 137 -0.56 23.87 -3.61
N VAL A 138 -0.17 22.58 -3.67
CA VAL A 138 -0.08 21.83 -4.93
C VAL A 138 -1.46 21.55 -5.51
N LEU A 139 -2.44 21.20 -4.66
CA LEU A 139 -3.79 20.83 -5.08
C LEU A 139 -4.78 22.00 -5.10
N GLY A 140 -4.40 23.18 -4.58
CA GLY A 140 -5.26 24.34 -4.52
C GLY A 140 -6.50 24.14 -3.64
N TRP A 141 -6.40 23.39 -2.55
CA TRP A 141 -7.53 23.09 -1.67
C TRP A 141 -7.89 24.24 -0.75
N ASP A 142 -9.19 24.46 -0.58
CA ASP A 142 -9.76 25.41 0.39
C ASP A 142 -10.17 24.70 1.68
N SER A 143 -10.74 23.52 1.53
CA SER A 143 -11.09 22.61 2.62
C SER A 143 -11.05 21.17 2.10
N TYR A 144 -10.75 20.23 2.98
CA TYR A 144 -10.74 18.82 2.68
C TYR A 144 -11.09 17.99 3.90
N VAL A 145 -11.51 16.77 3.69
CA VAL A 145 -11.68 15.76 4.74
C VAL A 145 -10.51 14.79 4.70
N VAL A 146 -10.03 14.35 5.87
CA VAL A 146 -8.91 13.40 6.00
C VAL A 146 -9.27 12.29 6.98
N ALA A 147 -8.97 11.03 6.59
CA ALA A 147 -9.17 9.82 7.38
C ALA A 147 -7.90 8.97 7.44
N ALA A 148 -7.70 8.28 8.56
CA ALA A 148 -6.59 7.33 8.72
C ALA A 148 -6.94 5.95 8.17
N LEU A 149 -5.98 5.32 7.48
CA LEU A 149 -5.99 3.90 7.16
C LEU A 149 -5.32 3.15 8.30
N VAL A 150 -6.09 2.39 9.06
CA VAL A 150 -5.61 1.71 10.26
C VAL A 150 -5.56 0.20 10.04
N VAL A 151 -4.38 -0.39 10.15
CA VAL A 151 -4.16 -1.83 10.05
C VAL A 151 -3.52 -2.31 11.35
N GLN A 152 -4.15 -3.26 12.03
CA GLN A 152 -3.69 -3.81 13.31
C GLN A 152 -3.37 -2.71 14.36
N GLY A 153 -4.23 -1.68 14.43
CA GLY A 153 -4.08 -0.57 15.36
C GLY A 153 -3.03 0.48 14.98
N ASN A 154 -2.31 0.29 13.88
CA ASN A 154 -1.32 1.23 13.39
C ASN A 154 -1.83 1.97 12.15
N THR A 155 -1.60 3.27 12.10
CA THR A 155 -1.89 4.06 10.90
C THR A 155 -0.83 3.79 9.83
N VAL A 156 -1.26 3.22 8.71
CA VAL A 156 -0.40 2.87 7.56
C VAL A 156 -0.56 3.85 6.41
N GLY A 157 -1.58 4.70 6.45
CA GLY A 157 -1.84 5.70 5.41
C GLY A 157 -2.87 6.72 5.82
N LEU A 158 -3.05 7.75 4.99
CA LEU A 158 -4.10 8.75 5.07
C LEU A 158 -4.82 8.86 3.73
N VAL A 159 -6.13 9.00 3.79
CA VAL A 159 -6.97 9.32 2.63
C VAL A 159 -7.51 10.72 2.81
N HIS A 160 -7.35 11.56 1.79
CA HIS A 160 -7.88 12.92 1.77
C HIS A 160 -8.88 13.05 0.64
N GLY A 161 -9.88 13.90 0.81
CA GLY A 161 -10.86 14.20 -0.23
C GLY A 161 -11.39 15.62 -0.12
N ASP A 162 -11.64 16.25 -1.27
CA ASP A 162 -12.35 17.51 -1.35
C ASP A 162 -13.44 17.46 -2.43
N VAL A 163 -14.27 18.49 -2.50
CA VAL A 163 -15.38 18.55 -3.47
C VAL A 163 -14.99 19.11 -4.84
N GLY A 164 -13.67 19.38 -5.06
CA GLY A 164 -13.13 19.90 -6.32
C GLY A 164 -13.22 21.41 -6.50
N ALA A 165 -12.37 21.96 -7.38
CA ALA A 165 -12.30 23.39 -7.66
C ALA A 165 -13.43 23.89 -8.56
N GLY A 166 -13.95 23.03 -9.45
CA GLY A 166 -15.16 23.29 -10.23
C GLY A 166 -16.41 23.27 -9.37
N GLY A 167 -16.18 23.35 -8.10
CA GLY A 167 -17.04 23.29 -6.96
C GLY A 167 -18.49 23.37 -7.37
N ARG A 168 -19.14 22.33 -7.33
CA ARG A 168 -20.58 22.39 -7.17
C ARG A 168 -20.92 23.20 -5.93
N GLY A 169 -19.98 24.06 -5.52
CA GLY A 169 -20.09 25.16 -4.58
C GLY A 169 -20.62 24.80 -3.18
N ARG A 170 -20.65 23.48 -2.87
CA ARG A 170 -21.13 23.04 -1.57
C ARG A 170 -19.97 22.92 -0.56
N PRO A 171 -20.21 23.23 0.70
CA PRO A 171 -19.25 22.91 1.75
C PRO A 171 -19.17 21.40 1.96
N LEU A 172 -18.06 20.94 2.57
CA LEU A 172 -17.96 19.58 3.11
C LEU A 172 -18.96 19.41 4.26
N GLU A 173 -19.65 18.27 4.27
CA GLU A 173 -20.71 17.95 5.22
C GLU A 173 -20.36 16.72 6.07
N GLY A 174 -21.17 16.43 7.09
CA GLY A 174 -21.02 15.23 7.91
C GLY A 174 -21.07 13.92 7.11
N LEU A 175 -21.83 13.90 6.01
CA LEU A 175 -21.88 12.75 5.11
C LEU A 175 -20.54 12.49 4.42
N ASP A 176 -19.77 13.53 4.05
CA ASP A 176 -18.43 13.35 3.45
C ASP A 176 -17.45 12.75 4.47
N VAL A 177 -17.57 13.13 5.74
CA VAL A 177 -16.80 12.53 6.84
C VAL A 177 -17.12 11.05 7.00
N GLU A 178 -18.41 10.71 6.98
CA GLU A 178 -18.86 9.33 7.13
C GLU A 178 -18.45 8.46 5.94
N VAL A 179 -18.64 8.94 4.73
CA VAL A 179 -18.20 8.29 3.48
C VAL A 179 -16.71 8.01 3.50
N LEU A 180 -15.88 9.01 3.84
CA LEU A 180 -14.43 8.84 3.88
C LEU A 180 -14.00 7.88 5.00
N SER A 181 -14.63 7.99 6.19
CA SER A 181 -14.35 7.08 7.31
C SER A 181 -14.67 5.64 6.96
N ARG A 182 -15.86 5.40 6.40
CA ARG A 182 -16.31 4.08 6.00
C ARG A 182 -15.43 3.47 4.91
N TYR A 183 -15.02 4.31 3.94
CA TYR A 183 -14.10 3.88 2.91
C TYR A 183 -12.71 3.52 3.46
N ALA A 184 -12.15 4.35 4.34
CA ALA A 184 -10.84 4.11 4.95
C ALA A 184 -10.83 2.81 5.76
N GLU A 185 -11.88 2.53 6.56
CA GLU A 185 -12.04 1.27 7.28
C GLU A 185 -12.09 0.07 6.33
N GLY A 186 -12.91 0.16 5.27
CA GLY A 186 -13.04 -0.90 4.28
C GLY A 186 -11.77 -1.16 3.51
N LEU A 187 -11.10 -0.09 3.04
CA LEU A 187 -9.82 -0.17 2.33
C LEU A 187 -8.73 -0.80 3.21
N ALA A 188 -8.64 -0.41 4.48
CA ALA A 188 -7.69 -0.99 5.43
C ALA A 188 -7.88 -2.51 5.56
N GLY A 189 -9.14 -2.97 5.71
CA GLY A 189 -9.44 -4.38 5.80
C GLY A 189 -9.15 -5.17 4.52
N VAL A 190 -9.40 -4.59 3.34
CA VAL A 190 -9.06 -5.20 2.05
C VAL A 190 -7.54 -5.28 1.88
N PHE A 191 -6.83 -4.22 2.18
CA PHE A 191 -5.38 -4.14 2.10
C PHE A 191 -4.70 -5.15 3.04
N GLU A 192 -5.14 -5.22 4.30
CA GLU A 192 -4.61 -6.20 5.27
C GLU A 192 -4.77 -7.63 4.78
N ARG A 193 -5.96 -7.99 4.26
CA ARG A 193 -6.20 -9.33 3.70
C ARG A 193 -5.29 -9.63 2.50
N ALA A 194 -5.03 -8.64 1.64
CA ALA A 194 -4.15 -8.81 0.50
C ALA A 194 -2.68 -9.02 0.94
N VAL A 195 -2.20 -8.23 1.91
CA VAL A 195 -0.86 -8.40 2.49
C VAL A 195 -0.69 -9.77 3.14
N LEU A 196 -1.66 -10.21 3.95
CA LEU A 196 -1.61 -11.52 4.58
C LEU A 196 -1.63 -12.66 3.55
N ARG A 197 -2.41 -12.53 2.48
CA ARG A 197 -2.45 -13.51 1.38
C ARG A 197 -1.12 -13.59 0.65
N GLU A 198 -0.50 -12.46 0.35
CA GLU A 198 0.82 -12.40 -0.28
C GLU A 198 1.90 -13.05 0.61
N MET A 199 1.89 -12.74 1.91
CA MET A 199 2.80 -13.37 2.88
C MET A 199 2.61 -14.89 2.95
N LEU A 200 1.36 -15.37 2.99
CA LEU A 200 1.06 -16.81 3.00
C LEU A 200 1.53 -17.50 1.72
N GLN A 201 1.32 -16.88 0.56
CA GLN A 201 1.80 -17.41 -0.72
C GLN A 201 3.33 -17.51 -0.76
N GLN A 202 4.02 -16.49 -0.24
CA GLN A 202 5.48 -16.48 -0.15
C GLN A 202 5.98 -17.58 0.77
N HIS A 203 5.41 -17.72 1.98
CA HIS A 203 5.79 -18.80 2.90
C HIS A 203 5.50 -20.19 2.33
N HIS A 204 4.38 -20.37 1.62
CA HIS A 204 4.04 -21.64 0.96
C HIS A 204 5.07 -22.00 -0.12
N HIS A 205 5.52 -21.00 -0.90
CA HIS A 205 6.56 -21.21 -1.89
C HIS A 205 7.91 -21.60 -1.24
N GLU A 206 8.29 -20.93 -0.17
CA GLU A 206 9.49 -21.24 0.61
C GLU A 206 9.45 -22.67 1.19
N LEU A 207 8.30 -23.07 1.77
CA LEU A 207 8.12 -24.42 2.30
C LEU A 207 8.18 -25.49 1.21
N ARG A 208 7.53 -25.27 0.05
CA ARG A 208 7.62 -26.21 -1.08
C ARG A 208 9.05 -26.36 -1.55
N SER A 209 9.77 -25.28 -1.74
CA SER A 209 11.18 -25.30 -2.14
C SER A 209 12.04 -26.06 -1.13
N ALA A 210 11.78 -25.91 0.18
CA ALA A 210 12.47 -26.64 1.23
C ALA A 210 12.15 -28.15 1.20
N VAL A 211 10.89 -28.53 0.97
CA VAL A 211 10.47 -29.94 0.86
C VAL A 211 11.07 -30.60 -0.40
N GLU A 212 11.04 -29.93 -1.55
CA GLU A 212 11.64 -30.40 -2.79
C GLU A 212 13.14 -30.61 -2.61
N TRP A 213 13.82 -29.67 -1.95
CA TRP A 213 15.24 -29.80 -1.63
C TRP A 213 15.53 -30.99 -0.71
N MET A 214 14.75 -31.16 0.38
CA MET A 214 14.91 -32.31 1.28
C MET A 214 14.66 -33.66 0.58
N SER A 215 13.64 -33.72 -0.27
CA SER A 215 13.30 -34.93 -1.04
C SER A 215 14.39 -35.31 -2.04
N GLY A 216 14.95 -34.29 -2.74
CA GLY A 216 16.11 -34.50 -3.62
C GLY A 216 17.34 -34.99 -2.87
N ARG A 217 17.58 -34.47 -1.65
CA ARG A 217 18.70 -34.90 -0.80
C ARG A 217 18.54 -36.31 -0.28
N LEU A 218 17.34 -36.68 0.15
CA LEU A 218 17.01 -38.04 0.59
C LEU A 218 17.14 -39.05 -0.56
N GLY A 219 16.70 -38.67 -1.78
CA GLY A 219 16.89 -39.48 -2.99
C GLY A 219 18.37 -39.73 -3.32
N GLN A 220 19.22 -38.72 -3.13
CA GLN A 220 20.68 -38.87 -3.31
C GLN A 220 21.33 -39.78 -2.25
N LEU A 221 20.84 -39.75 -1.00
CA LEU A 221 21.35 -40.59 0.08
C LEU A 221 20.82 -42.04 -0.01
N ALA A 222 19.61 -42.23 -0.56
CA ALA A 222 19.03 -43.57 -0.77
C ALA A 222 19.58 -44.27 -2.03
N GLY A 223 20.23 -43.54 -2.95
CA GLY A 223 20.75 -44.04 -4.24
C GLY A 223 22.20 -44.59 -4.19
N THR A 224 22.75 -44.93 -3.01
CA THR A 224 24.11 -45.46 -2.90
C THR A 224 24.24 -46.99 -3.11
N ASP A 225 23.18 -47.67 -3.55
CA ASP A 225 23.29 -49.07 -4.01
C ASP A 225 22.44 -49.30 -5.27
N GLY A 226 23.10 -49.39 -6.45
CA GLY A 226 22.48 -49.91 -7.68
C GLY A 226 22.40 -48.96 -8.85
N ASP A 227 23.42 -48.96 -9.67
CA ASP A 227 23.48 -48.74 -11.13
C ASP A 227 22.16 -48.36 -11.82
N VAL A 228 21.95 -47.07 -12.05
CA VAL A 228 21.10 -46.55 -13.14
C VAL A 228 21.75 -45.27 -13.69
N THR A 229 22.13 -45.36 -14.95
CA THR A 229 22.56 -44.28 -15.83
C THR A 229 21.46 -43.20 -15.92
N ALA A 230 21.41 -42.26 -14.99
CA ALA A 230 20.58 -41.06 -15.08
C ALA A 230 21.47 -39.91 -15.49
N VAL A 231 21.14 -39.35 -16.62
CA VAL A 231 21.70 -38.19 -17.30
C VAL A 231 22.29 -37.18 -16.32
N ARG A 232 23.64 -37.20 -16.18
CA ARG A 232 24.41 -36.13 -15.57
C ARG A 232 24.35 -34.94 -16.54
N ILE A 233 23.40 -34.02 -16.29
CA ILE A 233 23.63 -32.64 -16.70
C ILE A 233 24.68 -32.13 -15.72
N ALA A 234 25.93 -32.19 -16.16
CA ALA A 234 27.05 -31.61 -15.45
C ALA A 234 26.83 -30.10 -15.36
N THR A 235 26.33 -29.63 -14.22
CA THR A 235 26.68 -28.30 -13.74
C THR A 235 28.05 -28.48 -13.09
N ASP A 236 29.05 -28.35 -13.93
CA ASP A 236 30.46 -28.29 -13.56
C ASP A 236 30.73 -26.92 -12.92
N SER A 237 30.23 -26.73 -11.73
CA SER A 237 30.61 -25.64 -10.85
C SER A 237 30.44 -26.13 -9.41
N GLY A 238 31.58 -26.41 -8.77
CA GLY A 238 31.71 -26.90 -7.40
C GLY A 238 31.19 -25.95 -6.31
N LEU A 239 30.05 -25.37 -6.53
CA LEU A 239 29.28 -24.61 -5.55
C LEU A 239 28.34 -25.59 -4.85
N GLY A 240 28.52 -25.75 -3.55
CA GLY A 240 27.66 -26.52 -2.67
C GLY A 240 26.15 -26.22 -2.90
N ASP A 241 25.29 -26.85 -2.17
CA ASP A 241 23.82 -26.82 -2.29
C ASP A 241 23.29 -25.69 -3.20
N ALA A 242 22.62 -26.00 -4.31
CA ALA A 242 22.18 -25.04 -5.32
C ALA A 242 21.48 -23.83 -4.71
N LEU A 243 22.01 -22.63 -4.97
CA LEU A 243 21.37 -21.37 -4.58
C LEU A 243 20.06 -21.19 -5.35
N THR A 244 19.03 -20.69 -4.69
CA THR A 244 17.79 -20.28 -5.38
C THR A 244 18.07 -19.09 -6.30
N ALA A 245 17.21 -18.84 -7.29
CA ALA A 245 17.33 -17.68 -8.18
C ALA A 245 17.47 -16.36 -7.39
N ARG A 246 16.71 -16.22 -6.30
CA ARG A 246 16.74 -15.03 -5.44
C ARG A 246 18.04 -14.93 -4.63
N GLU A 247 18.54 -16.02 -4.11
CA GLU A 247 19.84 -16.04 -3.41
C GLU A 247 20.99 -15.74 -4.37
N LEU A 248 20.92 -16.22 -5.61
CA LEU A 248 21.91 -15.90 -6.64
C LEU A 248 21.88 -14.41 -7.01
N GLU A 249 20.69 -13.81 -7.12
CA GLU A 249 20.52 -12.38 -7.37
C GLU A 249 21.09 -11.54 -6.23
N VAL A 250 20.80 -11.90 -4.99
CA VAL A 250 21.39 -11.26 -3.80
C VAL A 250 22.91 -11.43 -3.80
N LEU A 251 23.43 -12.62 -4.11
CA LEU A 251 24.87 -12.89 -4.15
C LEU A 251 25.60 -12.09 -5.22
N ARG A 252 24.99 -11.87 -6.39
CA ARG A 252 25.51 -10.97 -7.44
C ARG A 252 25.63 -9.53 -6.95
N LEU A 253 24.62 -9.02 -6.25
CA LEU A 253 24.64 -7.67 -5.69
C LEU A 253 25.65 -7.54 -4.53
N LEU A 254 25.80 -8.61 -3.72
CA LEU A 254 26.87 -8.71 -2.72
C LEU A 254 28.27 -8.65 -3.37
N ALA A 255 28.46 -9.32 -4.50
CA ALA A 255 29.71 -9.31 -5.24
C ALA A 255 30.05 -7.94 -5.86
N ARG A 256 29.03 -7.12 -6.16
CA ARG A 256 29.17 -5.71 -6.58
C ARG A 256 29.46 -4.76 -5.38
N GLY A 257 29.61 -5.27 -4.19
CA GLY A 257 29.93 -4.49 -2.99
C GLY A 257 28.76 -3.82 -2.29
N GLN A 258 27.52 -4.02 -2.74
CA GLN A 258 26.35 -3.36 -2.17
C GLN A 258 26.06 -3.82 -0.74
N THR A 259 25.74 -2.89 0.14
CA THR A 259 25.28 -3.17 1.52
C THR A 259 23.91 -3.83 1.52
N ASN A 260 23.51 -4.47 2.63
CA ASN A 260 22.18 -5.07 2.76
C ASN A 260 21.05 -4.05 2.54
N LEU A 261 21.26 -2.81 2.95
CA LEU A 261 20.28 -1.72 2.76
C LEU A 261 20.16 -1.32 1.29
N GLU A 262 21.26 -1.25 0.55
CA GLU A 262 21.26 -0.95 -0.89
C GLU A 262 20.63 -2.09 -1.69
N ILE A 263 20.96 -3.34 -1.36
CA ILE A 263 20.33 -4.52 -1.95
C ILE A 263 18.83 -4.54 -1.68
N ALA A 264 18.43 -4.22 -0.46
CA ALA A 264 17.01 -4.13 -0.08
C ALA A 264 16.25 -3.09 -0.91
N ARG A 265 16.88 -1.94 -1.18
CA ARG A 265 16.32 -0.90 -2.06
C ARG A 265 16.25 -1.35 -3.52
N THR A 266 17.32 -1.94 -4.03
CA THR A 266 17.40 -2.45 -5.42
C THR A 266 16.34 -3.52 -5.67
N LEU A 267 16.12 -4.42 -4.73
CA LEU A 267 15.20 -5.55 -4.85
C LEU A 267 13.80 -5.28 -4.28
N VAL A 268 13.55 -4.04 -3.82
CA VAL A 268 12.27 -3.57 -3.26
C VAL A 268 11.75 -4.45 -2.11
N VAL A 269 12.66 -4.84 -1.20
CA VAL A 269 12.36 -5.66 -0.02
C VAL A 269 12.90 -5.01 1.26
N ARG A 270 12.54 -5.55 2.42
CA ARG A 270 13.06 -5.07 3.71
C ARG A 270 14.50 -5.54 3.92
N GLU A 271 15.31 -4.74 4.61
CA GLU A 271 16.71 -5.10 4.96
C GLU A 271 16.79 -6.42 5.73
N GLY A 272 15.80 -6.71 6.61
CA GLY A 272 15.69 -7.97 7.33
C GLY A 272 15.59 -9.20 6.41
N THR A 273 14.87 -9.07 5.27
CA THR A 273 14.76 -10.11 4.25
C THR A 273 16.11 -10.36 3.58
N ILE A 274 16.87 -9.32 3.30
CA ILE A 274 18.23 -9.47 2.75
C ILE A 274 19.18 -10.13 3.76
N LYS A 275 19.13 -9.75 5.04
CA LYS A 275 19.89 -10.41 6.11
C LYS A 275 19.60 -11.91 6.18
N TYR A 276 18.33 -12.30 6.01
CA TYR A 276 17.92 -13.70 5.94
C TYR A 276 18.51 -14.43 4.72
N HIS A 277 18.40 -13.83 3.53
CA HIS A 277 19.00 -14.41 2.32
C HIS A 277 20.52 -14.55 2.44
N VAL A 278 21.21 -13.54 2.96
CA VAL A 278 22.66 -13.58 3.20
C VAL A 278 23.02 -14.74 4.13
N LYS A 279 22.30 -14.91 5.24
CA LYS A 279 22.50 -16.03 6.18
C LYS A 279 22.36 -17.39 5.47
N ASN A 280 21.35 -17.55 4.62
CA ASN A 280 21.13 -18.80 3.87
C ASN A 280 22.22 -19.02 2.81
N ILE A 281 22.65 -17.99 2.11
CA ILE A 281 23.76 -18.04 1.15
C ILE A 281 25.03 -18.50 1.84
N LEU A 282 25.40 -17.90 2.98
CA LEU A 282 26.59 -18.30 3.76
C LEU A 282 26.52 -19.78 4.13
N ARG A 283 25.37 -20.23 4.64
CA ARG A 283 25.18 -21.63 5.02
C ARG A 283 25.28 -22.57 3.82
N LYS A 284 24.64 -22.25 2.69
CA LYS A 284 24.64 -23.09 1.48
C LYS A 284 26.01 -23.16 0.79
N LEU A 285 26.76 -22.07 0.82
CA LEU A 285 28.11 -22.02 0.29
C LEU A 285 29.17 -22.55 1.28
N GLY A 286 28.78 -22.87 2.52
CA GLY A 286 29.74 -23.21 3.60
C GLY A 286 30.70 -22.04 3.90
N ALA A 287 30.27 -20.81 3.64
CA ALA A 287 31.08 -19.62 3.82
C ALA A 287 30.97 -19.10 5.25
N THR A 288 32.09 -18.67 5.83
CA THR A 288 32.17 -18.16 7.20
C THR A 288 31.92 -16.64 7.29
N SER A 289 32.01 -15.95 6.16
CA SER A 289 31.81 -14.50 6.07
C SER A 289 31.27 -14.10 4.70
N ARG A 290 30.74 -12.86 4.62
CA ARG A 290 30.32 -12.24 3.36
C ARG A 290 31.46 -12.25 2.31
N ALA A 291 32.67 -11.88 2.72
CA ALA A 291 33.84 -11.85 1.85
C ALA A 291 34.20 -13.25 1.34
N ASP A 292 34.08 -14.28 2.19
CA ASP A 292 34.28 -15.69 1.81
C ASP A 292 33.22 -16.16 0.81
N ALA A 293 31.94 -15.78 0.99
CA ALA A 293 30.89 -16.11 0.04
C ALA A 293 31.13 -15.49 -1.35
N VAL A 294 31.52 -14.23 -1.40
CA VAL A 294 31.85 -13.53 -2.65
C VAL A 294 33.09 -14.14 -3.32
N ALA A 295 34.12 -14.48 -2.55
CA ALA A 295 35.31 -15.12 -3.08
C ALA A 295 35.03 -16.52 -3.65
N ARG A 296 34.17 -17.32 -3.03
CA ARG A 296 33.71 -18.62 -3.54
C ARG A 296 32.90 -18.48 -4.83
N PHE A 297 32.01 -17.48 -4.88
CA PHE A 297 31.21 -17.15 -6.06
C PHE A 297 32.10 -16.73 -7.24
N ALA A 298 33.07 -15.86 -7.02
CA ALA A 298 34.03 -15.45 -8.06
C ALA A 298 34.86 -16.61 -8.59
N ARG A 299 35.33 -17.52 -7.72
CA ARG A 299 36.10 -18.73 -8.13
C ARG A 299 35.26 -19.72 -8.92
N ALA A 300 33.96 -19.77 -8.69
CA ALA A 300 33.04 -20.65 -9.40
C ALA A 300 32.56 -20.07 -10.75
N GLY A 301 33.23 -19.07 -11.31
CA GLY A 301 32.89 -18.48 -12.61
C GLY A 301 31.74 -17.47 -12.56
N GLY A 302 31.32 -17.03 -11.38
CA GLY A 302 30.22 -16.03 -11.21
C GLY A 302 30.50 -14.65 -11.79
N ALA A 303 31.70 -14.36 -12.25
CA ALA A 303 32.08 -13.11 -12.91
C ALA A 303 31.91 -13.13 -14.45
N SER A 304 31.54 -14.27 -15.06
CA SER A 304 31.51 -14.42 -16.54
C SER A 304 30.12 -14.26 -17.17
N LEU A 305 29.14 -13.70 -16.47
CA LEU A 305 27.79 -13.47 -17.00
C LEU A 305 27.46 -11.97 -17.12
N GLU A 306 28.42 -11.19 -17.67
CA GLU A 306 28.15 -9.88 -18.26
C GLU A 306 28.22 -10.02 -19.78
N SER A 307 27.09 -10.23 -20.41
CA SER A 307 26.81 -9.91 -21.81
C SER A 307 25.29 -9.80 -22.00
#